data_9f32e71d8acf6047093f3fd1ee75c448
#
_entry.id   9f32e71d8acf6047093f3fd1ee75c448
#
_cell.length_a   1.000
_cell.length_b   1.000
_cell.length_c   1.000
_cell.angle_alpha   90.00
_cell.angle_beta   90.00
_cell.angle_gamma   90.00
#
_symmetry.space_group_name_H-M   'P 1'
#
loop_
_entity.id
_entity.type
_entity.pdbx_description
1 polymer ?
#
loop_
_entity_poly.entity_id
_entity_poly.type
_entity_poly.pdbx_seq_one_letter_code
_entity_poly.pdbx_strand_id
1 'polypeptide(L)'
;LKDLAARRANALRNLDLANQNVMNIVNSGRGGENGIHGFIAEFAQTGIANARRAFEGLEKSTITLNNNGPADLLINGKPVQVKFYANLMNELKTSAEYRSMDMMFSKDHMDVFRAVMHGDKEVFLNGQPLTSNQVQKIKQIIEEESNIRGLSWDKWMQSSVLKYDQVQREAIDRTFTEETDNIKRQTSEQKSEISNKANTDKAAAYHKAQPNLGEANKAAGVGAAIQGGLNFGIFVYQKHEEGKEIWQFTAEDW
;
A
#
# COMPACT_ATOMS: atom_id res chain seq x y z
N LEU A 1 -18.29 3.31 4.18
CA LEU A 1 -18.04 2.01 4.81
C LEU A 1 -18.14 0.84 3.82
N LYS A 2 -19.12 0.80 2.91
CA LYS A 2 -19.23 -0.26 1.86
C LYS A 2 -17.99 -0.27 0.96
N ASP A 3 -17.53 0.89 0.50
CA ASP A 3 -16.33 1.02 -0.31
C ASP A 3 -15.07 0.54 0.45
N LEU A 4 -14.90 0.93 1.72
CA LEU A 4 -13.78 0.46 2.54
C LEU A 4 -13.80 -1.07 2.71
N ALA A 5 -14.99 -1.66 2.87
CA ALA A 5 -15.11 -3.12 2.96
C ALA A 5 -14.72 -3.82 1.64
N ALA A 6 -15.11 -3.26 0.50
CA ALA A 6 -14.74 -3.77 -0.83
C ALA A 6 -13.23 -3.66 -1.06
N ARG A 7 -12.61 -2.52 -0.75
CA ARG A 7 -11.15 -2.31 -0.85
C ARG A 7 -10.37 -3.28 0.02
N ARG A 8 -10.80 -3.46 1.28
CA ARG A 8 -10.22 -4.47 2.16
C ARG A 8 -10.32 -5.89 1.58
N ALA A 9 -11.50 -6.29 1.10
CA ALA A 9 -11.70 -7.62 0.54
C ALA A 9 -10.79 -7.86 -0.68
N ASN A 10 -10.64 -6.86 -1.56
CA ASN A 10 -9.76 -6.94 -2.71
C ASN A 10 -8.28 -7.02 -2.29
N ALA A 11 -7.87 -6.25 -1.29
CA ALA A 11 -6.51 -6.29 -0.75
C ALA A 11 -6.18 -7.67 -0.17
N LEU A 12 -7.03 -8.21 0.69
CA LEU A 12 -6.83 -9.53 1.29
C LEU A 12 -6.81 -10.64 0.24
N ARG A 13 -7.64 -10.56 -0.81
CA ARG A 13 -7.60 -11.51 -1.93
C ARG A 13 -6.27 -11.48 -2.69
N ASN A 14 -5.67 -10.30 -2.89
CA ASN A 14 -4.36 -10.21 -3.53
C ASN A 14 -3.26 -10.85 -2.67
N LEU A 15 -3.31 -10.68 -1.34
CA LEU A 15 -2.36 -11.34 -0.43
C LEU A 15 -2.54 -12.85 -0.44
N ASP A 16 -3.77 -13.34 -0.37
CA ASP A 16 -4.07 -14.77 -0.36
C ASP A 16 -3.58 -15.46 -1.65
N LEU A 17 -3.88 -14.89 -2.81
CA LEU A 17 -3.40 -15.41 -4.10
C LEU A 17 -1.86 -15.40 -4.19
N ALA A 18 -1.22 -14.36 -3.70
CA ALA A 18 0.24 -14.30 -3.70
C ALA A 18 0.85 -15.33 -2.74
N ASN A 19 0.28 -15.48 -1.54
CA ASN A 19 0.72 -16.49 -0.58
C ASN A 19 0.59 -17.90 -1.16
N GLN A 20 -0.54 -18.23 -1.81
CA GLN A 20 -0.72 -19.53 -2.49
C GLN A 20 0.37 -19.76 -3.55
N ASN A 21 0.67 -18.76 -4.39
CA ASN A 21 1.72 -18.87 -5.40
C ASN A 21 3.11 -19.08 -4.77
N VAL A 22 3.42 -18.34 -3.72
CA VAL A 22 4.68 -18.47 -2.97
C VAL A 22 4.79 -19.86 -2.34
N MET A 23 3.72 -20.35 -1.71
CA MET A 23 3.72 -21.70 -1.13
C MET A 23 3.92 -22.80 -2.19
N ASN A 24 3.37 -22.64 -3.39
CA ASN A 24 3.63 -23.54 -4.50
C ASN A 24 5.12 -23.55 -4.91
N ILE A 25 5.79 -22.38 -4.91
CA ILE A 25 7.22 -22.27 -5.18
C ILE A 25 8.03 -22.99 -4.08
N VAL A 26 7.71 -22.69 -2.81
CA VAL A 26 8.37 -23.30 -1.66
C VAL A 26 8.24 -24.83 -1.69
N ASN A 27 7.05 -25.34 -1.96
CA ASN A 27 6.76 -26.77 -2.00
C ASN A 27 7.40 -27.49 -3.21
N SER A 28 7.52 -26.79 -4.35
CA SER A 28 8.17 -27.35 -5.54
C SER A 28 9.69 -27.32 -5.49
N GLY A 29 10.29 -26.58 -4.56
CA GLY A 29 11.73 -26.37 -4.47
C GLY A 29 12.33 -25.64 -5.66
N ARG A 30 11.53 -24.84 -6.39
CA ARG A 30 11.95 -24.09 -7.58
C ARG A 30 13.10 -23.14 -7.24
N GLY A 31 14.18 -23.25 -8.00
CA GLY A 31 15.39 -22.43 -7.80
C GLY A 31 16.40 -23.01 -6.81
N GLY A 32 16.07 -24.13 -6.14
CA GLY A 32 16.91 -24.71 -5.10
C GLY A 32 17.11 -23.79 -3.88
N GLU A 33 17.96 -24.21 -2.94
CA GLU A 33 18.17 -23.46 -1.69
C GLU A 33 18.70 -22.02 -1.92
N ASN A 34 19.54 -21.84 -2.94
CA ASN A 34 20.21 -20.55 -3.21
C ASN A 34 19.41 -19.60 -4.13
N GLY A 35 18.37 -20.07 -4.80
CA GLY A 35 17.60 -19.27 -5.77
C GLY A 35 16.13 -19.06 -5.42
N ILE A 36 15.62 -19.84 -4.49
CA ILE A 36 14.19 -19.82 -4.15
C ILE A 36 13.70 -18.46 -3.66
N HIS A 37 14.51 -17.74 -2.90
CA HIS A 37 14.17 -16.42 -2.37
C HIS A 37 13.92 -15.37 -3.47
N GLY A 38 14.55 -15.50 -4.65
CA GLY A 38 14.26 -14.65 -5.79
C GLY A 38 12.84 -14.83 -6.30
N PHE A 39 12.42 -16.10 -6.53
CA PHE A 39 11.04 -16.38 -6.94
C PHE A 39 10.02 -16.00 -5.88
N ILE A 40 10.32 -16.22 -4.59
CA ILE A 40 9.48 -15.75 -3.48
C ILE A 40 9.33 -14.24 -3.55
N ALA A 41 10.42 -13.50 -3.77
CA ALA A 41 10.42 -12.03 -3.87
C ALA A 41 9.52 -11.53 -5.00
N GLU A 42 9.58 -12.13 -6.20
CA GLU A 42 8.76 -11.75 -7.35
C GLU A 42 7.25 -11.83 -7.06
N PHE A 43 6.80 -12.98 -6.52
CA PHE A 43 5.38 -13.18 -6.25
C PHE A 43 4.90 -12.42 -5.02
N ALA A 44 5.70 -12.35 -3.96
CA ALA A 44 5.36 -11.60 -2.76
C ALA A 44 5.33 -10.09 -3.03
N GLN A 45 6.30 -9.56 -3.78
CA GLN A 45 6.31 -8.16 -4.23
C GLN A 45 5.03 -7.83 -5.01
N THR A 46 4.67 -8.67 -5.98
CA THR A 46 3.46 -8.47 -6.79
C THR A 46 2.20 -8.46 -5.92
N GLY A 47 2.06 -9.44 -5.04
CA GLY A 47 0.87 -9.58 -4.21
C GLY A 47 0.71 -8.45 -3.21
N ILE A 48 1.78 -8.13 -2.46
CA ILE A 48 1.77 -7.10 -1.43
C ILE A 48 1.60 -5.70 -2.05
N ALA A 49 2.32 -5.39 -3.12
CA ALA A 49 2.16 -4.11 -3.81
C ALA A 49 0.72 -3.92 -4.34
N ASN A 50 0.15 -4.94 -4.99
CA ASN A 50 -1.23 -4.89 -5.48
C ASN A 50 -2.26 -4.87 -4.35
N ALA A 51 -1.99 -5.52 -3.21
CA ALA A 51 -2.86 -5.48 -2.04
C ALA A 51 -2.93 -4.07 -1.44
N ARG A 52 -1.80 -3.40 -1.27
CA ARG A 52 -1.73 -2.02 -0.78
C ARG A 52 -2.47 -1.08 -1.72
N ARG A 53 -2.25 -1.19 -3.03
CA ARG A 53 -2.99 -0.41 -4.03
C ARG A 53 -4.50 -0.65 -3.99
N ALA A 54 -4.92 -1.90 -3.90
CA ALA A 54 -6.34 -2.25 -3.78
C ALA A 54 -6.98 -1.66 -2.51
N PHE A 55 -6.24 -1.62 -1.40
CA PHE A 55 -6.69 -0.97 -0.17
C PHE A 55 -6.82 0.55 -0.31
N GLU A 56 -5.98 1.19 -1.12
CA GLU A 56 -6.07 2.61 -1.49
C GLU A 56 -7.16 2.89 -2.53
N GLY A 57 -7.82 1.86 -3.07
CA GLY A 57 -8.83 1.99 -4.14
C GLY A 57 -8.23 2.14 -5.53
N LEU A 58 -6.96 1.78 -5.70
CA LEU A 58 -6.24 1.86 -6.96
C LEU A 58 -6.23 0.50 -7.67
N GLU A 59 -6.13 0.52 -9.00
CA GLU A 59 -5.99 -0.70 -9.80
C GLU A 59 -4.62 -1.36 -9.62
N LYS A 60 -4.55 -2.65 -9.93
CA LYS A 60 -3.29 -3.40 -9.96
C LYS A 60 -2.31 -2.76 -10.92
N SER A 61 -1.06 -2.66 -10.50
CA SER A 61 0.02 -2.11 -11.34
C SER A 61 1.15 -3.09 -11.59
N THR A 62 1.20 -4.17 -10.83
CA THR A 62 2.31 -5.14 -10.86
C THR A 62 1.81 -6.50 -11.32
N ILE A 63 2.53 -7.12 -12.25
CA ILE A 63 2.26 -8.45 -12.79
C ILE A 63 3.57 -9.23 -12.76
N THR A 64 3.54 -10.45 -12.19
CA THR A 64 4.66 -11.39 -12.30
C THR A 64 4.62 -12.06 -13.65
N LEU A 65 5.73 -12.01 -14.40
CA LEU A 65 5.80 -12.58 -15.75
C LEU A 65 5.94 -14.10 -15.74
N ASN A 66 6.62 -14.65 -14.74
CA ASN A 66 6.81 -16.09 -14.56
C ASN A 66 7.20 -16.83 -15.88
N ASN A 67 8.11 -16.23 -16.62
CA ASN A 67 8.65 -16.75 -17.87
C ASN A 67 10.17 -16.85 -17.80
N ASN A 68 10.82 -17.33 -18.86
CA ASN A 68 12.29 -17.39 -18.95
C ASN A 68 12.90 -16.13 -19.57
N GLY A 69 12.15 -15.02 -19.63
CA GLY A 69 12.65 -13.76 -20.13
C GLY A 69 13.53 -13.02 -19.11
N PRO A 70 14.17 -11.93 -19.53
CA PRO A 70 15.06 -11.18 -18.65
C PRO A 70 14.32 -10.28 -17.64
N ALA A 71 13.00 -10.04 -17.81
CA ALA A 71 12.19 -9.30 -16.87
C ALA A 71 11.36 -10.27 -16.01
N ASP A 72 11.29 -10.00 -14.71
CA ASP A 72 10.51 -10.78 -13.75
C ASP A 72 9.10 -10.20 -13.57
N LEU A 73 8.99 -8.87 -13.63
CA LEU A 73 7.74 -8.13 -13.41
C LEU A 73 7.43 -7.16 -14.55
N LEU A 74 6.14 -6.86 -14.69
CA LEU A 74 5.69 -5.62 -15.32
C LEU A 74 5.11 -4.70 -14.24
N ILE A 75 5.61 -3.48 -14.13
CA ILE A 75 5.09 -2.45 -13.23
C ILE A 75 4.60 -1.28 -14.07
N ASN A 76 3.30 -1.02 -14.04
CA ASN A 76 2.65 -0.05 -14.94
C ASN A 76 3.00 -0.30 -16.42
N GLY A 77 3.12 -1.58 -16.83
CA GLY A 77 3.48 -2.00 -18.18
C GLY A 77 4.98 -1.92 -18.52
N LYS A 78 5.84 -1.45 -17.61
CA LYS A 78 7.29 -1.41 -17.81
C LYS A 78 7.96 -2.68 -17.30
N PRO A 79 8.91 -3.26 -18.04
CA PRO A 79 9.65 -4.43 -17.59
C PRO A 79 10.62 -4.07 -16.45
N VAL A 80 10.64 -4.92 -15.43
CA VAL A 80 11.48 -4.77 -14.25
C VAL A 80 12.14 -6.11 -13.93
N GLN A 81 13.45 -6.10 -13.70
CA GLN A 81 14.21 -7.22 -13.17
C GLN A 81 14.30 -7.11 -11.66
N VAL A 82 13.96 -8.16 -10.95
CA VAL A 82 14.02 -8.23 -9.48
C VAL A 82 15.39 -8.78 -9.06
N LYS A 83 16.04 -8.12 -8.10
CA LYS A 83 17.30 -8.55 -7.50
C LYS A 83 17.17 -8.61 -5.99
N PHE A 84 17.32 -9.80 -5.45
CA PHE A 84 17.34 -10.06 -4.02
C PHE A 84 18.51 -10.98 -3.69
N TYR A 85 19.52 -10.43 -3.08
CA TYR A 85 20.74 -11.15 -2.68
C TYR A 85 21.12 -10.77 -1.25
N ALA A 86 21.71 -11.71 -0.51
CA ALA A 86 22.20 -11.44 0.85
C ALA A 86 23.31 -10.37 0.89
N ASN A 87 24.02 -10.20 -0.21
CA ASN A 87 25.17 -9.32 -0.30
C ASN A 87 24.88 -8.15 -1.25
N LEU A 88 25.05 -6.91 -0.74
CA LEU A 88 24.85 -5.66 -1.47
C LEU A 88 25.58 -5.63 -2.83
N MET A 89 26.85 -6.09 -2.87
CA MET A 89 27.65 -6.04 -4.09
C MET A 89 27.17 -7.03 -5.14
N ASN A 90 26.62 -8.17 -4.73
CA ASN A 90 26.04 -9.14 -5.65
C ASN A 90 24.72 -8.63 -6.21
N GLU A 91 23.93 -7.91 -5.41
CA GLU A 91 22.67 -7.31 -5.85
C GLU A 91 22.87 -6.22 -6.90
N LEU A 92 23.96 -5.45 -6.82
CA LEU A 92 24.31 -4.41 -7.79
C LEU A 92 24.91 -4.95 -9.11
N LYS A 93 25.27 -6.23 -9.18
CA LYS A 93 25.80 -6.81 -10.42
C LYS A 93 24.73 -6.86 -11.50
N THR A 94 24.97 -6.16 -12.59
CA THR A 94 24.03 -6.06 -13.70
C THR A 94 24.61 -6.68 -14.95
N SER A 95 23.87 -7.60 -15.58
CA SER A 95 24.19 -8.12 -16.91
C SER A 95 23.73 -7.15 -18.00
N ALA A 96 24.39 -7.16 -19.15
CA ALA A 96 24.05 -6.28 -20.26
C ALA A 96 22.58 -6.42 -20.72
N GLU A 97 22.02 -7.62 -20.63
CA GLU A 97 20.62 -7.93 -20.98
C GLU A 97 19.57 -7.18 -20.13
N TYR A 98 19.93 -6.79 -18.88
CA TYR A 98 19.03 -6.07 -17.97
C TYR A 98 19.08 -4.54 -18.12
N ARG A 99 19.99 -4.01 -18.98
CA ARG A 99 20.18 -2.56 -19.10
C ARG A 99 19.03 -1.83 -19.78
N SER A 100 18.20 -2.56 -20.51
CA SER A 100 17.01 -2.00 -21.16
C SER A 100 15.79 -1.89 -20.26
N MET A 101 15.88 -2.31 -19.00
CA MET A 101 14.77 -2.34 -18.04
C MET A 101 15.17 -1.78 -16.69
N ASP A 102 14.18 -1.45 -15.89
CA ASP A 102 14.40 -1.03 -14.51
C ASP A 102 14.81 -2.23 -13.63
N MET A 103 15.56 -1.94 -12.58
CA MET A 103 16.02 -2.92 -11.61
C MET A 103 15.36 -2.67 -10.26
N MET A 104 14.76 -3.69 -9.68
CA MET A 104 14.16 -3.62 -8.34
C MET A 104 15.04 -4.33 -7.33
N PHE A 105 15.40 -3.62 -6.28
CA PHE A 105 16.25 -4.09 -5.19
C PHE A 105 15.44 -4.28 -3.92
N SER A 106 15.92 -5.14 -3.01
CA SER A 106 15.34 -5.27 -1.68
C SER A 106 15.27 -3.90 -0.99
N LYS A 107 14.26 -3.68 -0.15
CA LYS A 107 13.99 -2.38 0.46
C LYS A 107 15.17 -1.89 1.30
N ASP A 108 15.71 -2.75 2.13
CA ASP A 108 16.84 -2.47 3.02
C ASP A 108 18.12 -2.13 2.24
N HIS A 109 18.40 -2.83 1.16
CA HIS A 109 19.55 -2.52 0.30
C HIS A 109 19.32 -1.23 -0.51
N MET A 110 18.12 -1.02 -1.02
CA MET A 110 17.79 0.23 -1.71
C MET A 110 17.90 1.46 -0.80
N ASP A 111 17.54 1.33 0.47
CA ASP A 111 17.72 2.40 1.45
C ASP A 111 19.23 2.73 1.63
N VAL A 112 20.11 1.70 1.65
CA VAL A 112 21.58 1.88 1.64
C VAL A 112 22.04 2.59 0.36
N PHE A 113 21.58 2.15 -0.81
CA PHE A 113 21.99 2.74 -2.09
C PHE A 113 21.60 4.21 -2.19
N ARG A 114 20.41 4.57 -1.71
CA ARG A 114 19.96 5.96 -1.61
C ARG A 114 20.86 6.79 -0.70
N ALA A 115 21.15 6.30 0.50
CA ALA A 115 22.00 6.99 1.47
C ALA A 115 23.42 7.25 0.88
N VAL A 116 24.00 6.24 0.21
CA VAL A 116 25.29 6.38 -0.48
C VAL A 116 25.23 7.44 -1.59
N MET A 117 24.20 7.40 -2.43
CA MET A 117 24.05 8.33 -3.57
C MET A 117 23.70 9.75 -3.15
N HIS A 118 23.04 9.93 -1.99
CA HIS A 118 22.80 11.25 -1.38
C HIS A 118 24.03 11.80 -0.66
N GLY A 119 25.05 10.96 -0.41
CA GLY A 119 26.28 11.38 0.27
C GLY A 119 26.14 11.47 1.78
N ASP A 120 25.32 10.63 2.37
CA ASP A 120 25.15 10.56 3.82
C ASP A 120 26.49 10.23 4.50
N LYS A 121 26.76 10.88 5.64
CA LYS A 121 28.05 10.73 6.36
C LYS A 121 28.23 9.32 6.92
N GLU A 122 27.15 8.71 7.34
CA GLU A 122 27.13 7.36 7.91
C GLU A 122 26.01 6.56 7.22
N VAL A 123 26.34 5.39 6.74
CA VAL A 123 25.42 4.49 6.05
C VAL A 123 25.36 3.17 6.79
N PHE A 124 24.18 2.70 7.10
CA PHE A 124 23.97 1.48 7.89
C PHE A 124 23.19 0.43 7.09
N LEU A 125 23.58 -0.83 7.25
CA LEU A 125 22.78 -1.99 6.85
C LEU A 125 22.52 -2.86 8.07
N ASN A 126 21.25 -3.10 8.39
CA ASN A 126 20.82 -3.90 9.54
C ASN A 126 21.46 -3.43 10.87
N GLY A 127 21.59 -2.12 11.05
CA GLY A 127 22.18 -1.51 12.24
C GLY A 127 23.72 -1.54 12.31
N GLN A 128 24.39 -2.08 11.28
CA GLN A 128 25.84 -2.09 11.18
C GLN A 128 26.32 -1.01 10.20
N PRO A 129 27.30 -0.17 10.57
CA PRO A 129 27.83 0.84 9.70
C PRO A 129 28.64 0.21 8.56
N LEU A 130 28.48 0.73 7.35
CA LEU A 130 29.32 0.38 6.22
C LEU A 130 30.69 1.06 6.35
N THR A 131 31.75 0.36 5.92
CA THR A 131 33.08 0.96 5.80
C THR A 131 33.15 1.96 4.65
N SER A 132 34.06 2.93 4.74
CA SER A 132 34.27 3.90 3.66
C SER A 132 34.57 3.24 2.31
N ASN A 133 35.30 2.12 2.31
CA ASN A 133 35.59 1.36 1.09
C ASN A 133 34.32 0.73 0.49
N GLN A 134 33.39 0.23 1.33
CA GLN A 134 32.11 -0.30 0.85
C GLN A 134 31.25 0.82 0.24
N VAL A 135 31.15 1.95 0.93
CA VAL A 135 30.41 3.12 0.44
C VAL A 135 30.95 3.60 -0.91
N GLN A 136 32.27 3.77 -1.03
CA GLN A 136 32.90 4.18 -2.29
C GLN A 136 32.66 3.18 -3.42
N LYS A 137 32.76 1.88 -3.14
CA LYS A 137 32.54 0.83 -4.14
C LYS A 137 31.09 0.77 -4.61
N ILE A 138 30.13 0.91 -3.70
CA ILE A 138 28.70 1.00 -4.06
C ILE A 138 28.46 2.19 -4.97
N LYS A 139 28.95 3.37 -4.56
CA LYS A 139 28.82 4.60 -5.35
C LYS A 139 29.38 4.44 -6.74
N GLN A 140 30.62 3.94 -6.85
CA GLN A 140 31.28 3.71 -8.13
C GLN A 140 30.45 2.80 -9.05
N ILE A 141 29.97 1.65 -8.55
CA ILE A 141 29.18 0.71 -9.36
C ILE A 141 27.90 1.37 -9.87
N ILE A 142 27.19 2.11 -9.01
CA ILE A 142 25.94 2.78 -9.39
C ILE A 142 26.20 3.88 -10.42
N GLU A 143 27.25 4.68 -10.26
CA GLU A 143 27.63 5.73 -11.19
C GLU A 143 28.06 5.16 -12.55
N GLU A 144 28.87 4.09 -12.55
CA GLU A 144 29.29 3.40 -13.77
C GLU A 144 28.09 2.85 -14.55
N GLU A 145 27.18 2.14 -13.88
CA GLU A 145 25.99 1.58 -14.52
C GLU A 145 25.03 2.69 -15.01
N SER A 146 24.89 3.78 -14.26
CA SER A 146 24.11 4.95 -14.66
C SER A 146 24.67 5.60 -15.93
N ASN A 147 25.99 5.73 -16.02
CA ASN A 147 26.68 6.24 -17.21
C ASN A 147 26.47 5.33 -18.43
N ILE A 148 26.58 4.01 -18.25
CA ILE A 148 26.33 3.03 -19.32
C ILE A 148 24.89 3.11 -19.84
N ARG A 149 23.92 3.28 -18.93
CA ARG A 149 22.48 3.42 -19.26
C ARG A 149 22.12 4.79 -19.83
N GLY A 150 22.96 5.81 -19.63
CA GLY A 150 22.63 7.21 -19.93
C GLY A 150 21.47 7.76 -19.07
N LEU A 151 21.26 7.20 -17.88
CA LEU A 151 20.17 7.53 -16.96
C LEU A 151 20.73 7.79 -15.56
N SER A 152 20.14 8.74 -14.83
CA SER A 152 20.43 8.88 -13.40
C SER A 152 19.90 7.67 -12.62
N TRP A 153 20.57 7.32 -11.53
CA TRP A 153 20.27 6.10 -10.75
C TRP A 153 18.80 5.99 -10.31
N ASP A 154 18.17 7.10 -9.95
CA ASP A 154 16.76 7.17 -9.53
C ASP A 154 15.75 6.85 -10.64
N LYS A 155 16.20 6.76 -11.91
CA LYS A 155 15.36 6.44 -13.06
C LYS A 155 15.33 4.95 -13.40
N TRP A 156 16.32 4.19 -12.98
CA TRP A 156 16.38 2.75 -13.27
C TRP A 156 16.43 1.85 -12.03
N MET A 157 16.70 2.42 -10.83
CA MET A 157 16.67 1.70 -9.56
C MET A 157 15.34 1.90 -8.84
N GLN A 158 14.67 0.81 -8.53
CA GLN A 158 13.40 0.81 -7.80
C GLN A 158 13.54 0.07 -6.47
N SER A 159 12.82 0.54 -5.45
CA SER A 159 12.71 -0.15 -4.17
C SER A 159 11.57 -1.16 -4.20
N SER A 160 11.85 -2.38 -3.77
CA SER A 160 10.82 -3.31 -3.37
C SER A 160 10.06 -2.79 -2.13
N VAL A 161 8.87 -3.31 -1.90
CA VAL A 161 8.14 -3.15 -0.63
C VAL A 161 8.66 -4.11 0.45
N LEU A 162 9.52 -5.05 0.08
CA LEU A 162 10.06 -6.14 0.91
C LEU A 162 11.55 -5.96 1.16
N LYS A 163 11.98 -6.29 2.37
CA LYS A 163 13.39 -6.47 2.73
C LYS A 163 13.88 -7.84 2.32
N TYR A 164 15.22 -8.02 2.27
CA TYR A 164 15.82 -9.31 1.93
C TYR A 164 15.43 -10.42 2.91
N ASP A 165 15.40 -10.15 4.22
CA ASP A 165 15.04 -11.12 5.24
C ASP A 165 13.57 -11.57 5.19
N GLN A 166 12.67 -10.73 4.67
CA GLN A 166 11.24 -11.01 4.57
C GLN A 166 10.88 -12.02 3.48
N VAL A 167 11.76 -12.25 2.51
CA VAL A 167 11.52 -13.20 1.40
C VAL A 167 12.21 -14.55 1.59
N GLN A 168 12.80 -14.76 2.76
CA GLN A 168 13.37 -16.06 3.10
C GLN A 168 12.26 -17.08 3.35
N ARG A 169 12.55 -18.34 3.02
CA ARG A 169 11.59 -19.45 3.13
C ARG A 169 10.94 -19.53 4.52
N GLU A 170 11.73 -19.30 5.57
CA GLU A 170 11.29 -19.38 6.98
C GLU A 170 10.55 -18.11 7.43
N ALA A 171 10.65 -17.03 6.68
CA ALA A 171 10.10 -15.72 7.07
C ALA A 171 8.85 -15.33 6.30
N ILE A 172 8.64 -15.89 5.12
CA ILE A 172 7.62 -15.41 4.19
C ILE A 172 6.18 -15.52 4.73
N ASP A 173 5.86 -16.59 5.45
CA ASP A 173 4.55 -16.75 6.07
C ASP A 173 4.27 -15.65 7.09
N ARG A 174 5.28 -15.29 7.90
CA ARG A 174 5.19 -14.16 8.83
C ARG A 174 4.98 -12.86 8.08
N THR A 175 5.69 -12.64 6.98
CA THR A 175 5.57 -11.44 6.15
C THR A 175 4.15 -11.26 5.63
N PHE A 176 3.50 -12.30 5.11
CA PHE A 176 2.10 -12.23 4.68
C PHE A 176 1.12 -12.03 5.84
N THR A 177 1.40 -12.64 6.99
CA THR A 177 0.59 -12.46 8.21
C THR A 177 0.66 -11.01 8.68
N GLU A 178 1.85 -10.44 8.80
CA GLU A 178 2.06 -9.04 9.19
C GLU A 178 1.36 -8.07 8.24
N GLU A 179 1.44 -8.31 6.92
CA GLU A 179 0.76 -7.45 5.94
C GLU A 179 -0.77 -7.58 6.02
N THR A 180 -1.27 -8.78 6.24
CA THR A 180 -2.70 -9.04 6.47
C THR A 180 -3.20 -8.29 7.71
N ASP A 181 -2.47 -8.34 8.80
CA ASP A 181 -2.84 -7.67 10.06
C ASP A 181 -2.71 -6.15 9.94
N ASN A 182 -1.73 -5.66 9.16
CA ASN A 182 -1.62 -4.25 8.82
C ASN A 182 -2.86 -3.74 8.07
N ILE A 183 -3.35 -4.45 7.06
CA ILE A 183 -4.59 -4.10 6.34
C ILE A 183 -5.81 -4.13 7.27
N LYS A 184 -5.92 -5.12 8.17
CA LYS A 184 -7.00 -5.18 9.14
C LYS A 184 -6.97 -4.00 10.09
N ARG A 185 -5.78 -3.64 10.62
CA ARG A 185 -5.58 -2.50 11.52
C ARG A 185 -5.95 -1.20 10.84
N GLN A 186 -5.41 -0.93 9.64
CA GLN A 186 -5.75 0.27 8.87
C GLN A 186 -7.25 0.35 8.55
N THR A 187 -7.89 -0.79 8.27
CA THR A 187 -9.35 -0.84 8.08
C THR A 187 -10.09 -0.37 9.34
N SER A 188 -9.66 -0.81 10.52
CA SER A 188 -10.29 -0.44 11.79
C SER A 188 -10.09 1.05 12.10
N GLU A 189 -8.89 1.58 11.83
CA GLU A 189 -8.56 3.00 11.97
C GLU A 189 -9.46 3.86 11.06
N GLN A 190 -9.48 3.57 9.74
CA GLN A 190 -10.32 4.29 8.78
C GLN A 190 -11.82 4.18 9.11
N LYS A 191 -12.29 3.01 9.57
CA LYS A 191 -13.67 2.85 10.01
C LYS A 191 -14.01 3.76 11.20
N SER A 192 -13.10 3.89 12.17
CA SER A 192 -13.27 4.77 13.32
C SER A 192 -13.27 6.25 12.88
N GLU A 193 -12.39 6.64 11.98
CA GLU A 193 -12.34 8.01 11.44
C GLU A 193 -13.63 8.37 10.70
N ILE A 194 -14.12 7.50 9.81
CA ILE A 194 -15.38 7.70 9.09
C ILE A 194 -16.54 7.83 10.07
N SER A 195 -16.59 6.97 11.12
CA SER A 195 -17.63 6.99 12.13
C SER A 195 -17.60 8.28 12.95
N ASN A 196 -16.41 8.71 13.38
CA ASN A 196 -16.23 9.94 14.14
C ASN A 196 -16.61 11.18 13.31
N LYS A 197 -16.19 11.23 12.05
CA LYS A 197 -16.58 12.29 11.13
C LYS A 197 -18.10 12.37 10.96
N ALA A 198 -18.74 11.22 10.69
CA ALA A 198 -20.20 11.17 10.56
C ALA A 198 -20.93 11.66 11.82
N ASN A 199 -20.43 11.31 13.02
CA ASN A 199 -20.99 11.79 14.27
C ASN A 199 -20.80 13.31 14.47
N THR A 200 -19.63 13.83 14.08
CA THR A 200 -19.35 15.28 14.13
C THR A 200 -20.22 16.06 13.16
N ASP A 201 -20.33 15.57 11.91
CA ASP A 201 -21.18 16.18 10.87
C ASP A 201 -22.66 16.17 11.29
N LYS A 202 -23.13 15.07 11.89
CA LYS A 202 -24.46 14.95 12.47
C LYS A 202 -24.71 15.93 13.60
N ALA A 203 -23.76 16.09 14.52
CA ALA A 203 -23.86 17.06 15.62
C ALA A 203 -23.90 18.50 15.09
N ALA A 204 -23.04 18.85 14.10
CA ALA A 204 -23.04 20.14 13.47
C ALA A 204 -24.36 20.47 12.74
N ALA A 205 -24.92 19.47 12.02
CA ALA A 205 -26.22 19.60 11.36
C ALA A 205 -27.33 19.82 12.38
N TYR A 206 -27.32 19.08 13.50
CA TYR A 206 -28.28 19.24 14.59
C TYR A 206 -28.22 20.64 15.19
N HIS A 207 -27.03 21.18 15.49
CA HIS A 207 -26.86 22.55 16.00
C HIS A 207 -27.34 23.63 15.02
N LYS A 208 -27.13 23.44 13.72
CA LYS A 208 -27.66 24.35 12.69
C LYS A 208 -29.19 24.31 12.56
N ALA A 209 -29.79 23.16 12.80
CA ALA A 209 -31.26 22.98 12.72
C ALA A 209 -32.01 23.50 13.95
N GLN A 210 -31.34 23.59 15.12
CA GLN A 210 -31.98 24.05 16.36
C GLN A 210 -32.67 25.44 16.28
N PRO A 211 -32.07 26.48 15.67
CA PRO A 211 -32.75 27.77 15.52
C PRO A 211 -34.03 27.68 14.69
N ASN A 212 -34.02 26.87 13.63
CA ASN A 212 -35.18 26.68 12.75
C ASN A 212 -36.31 25.90 13.42
N LEU A 213 -35.99 24.92 14.24
CA LEU A 213 -36.95 24.19 15.06
C LEU A 213 -37.59 25.09 16.14
N GLY A 214 -36.80 26.01 16.73
CA GLY A 214 -37.30 27.00 17.67
C GLY A 214 -38.26 28.01 17.05
N GLU A 215 -37.99 28.45 15.81
CA GLU A 215 -38.91 29.32 15.06
C GLU A 215 -40.15 28.60 14.56
N ALA A 216 -40.00 27.35 14.09
CA ALA A 216 -41.12 26.52 13.68
C ALA A 216 -42.07 26.21 14.87
N ASN A 217 -41.54 25.93 16.06
CA ASN A 217 -42.34 25.75 17.27
C ASN A 217 -43.02 27.04 17.72
N LYS A 218 -42.44 28.22 17.51
CA LYS A 218 -43.08 29.51 17.75
C LYS A 218 -44.21 29.78 16.77
N ALA A 219 -44.06 29.36 15.51
CA ALA A 219 -45.06 29.53 14.48
C ALA A 219 -46.23 28.56 14.62
N ALA A 220 -46.01 27.35 15.13
CA ALA A 220 -46.99 26.29 15.21
C ALA A 220 -47.89 26.33 16.49
N GLY A 221 -47.54 27.14 17.51
CA GLY A 221 -48.40 27.34 18.72
C GLY A 221 -48.74 26.06 19.49
N VAL A 222 -48.03 24.95 19.28
CA VAL A 222 -48.33 23.64 19.84
C VAL A 222 -47.10 23.04 20.49
N GLY A 223 -47.10 22.97 21.80
CA GLY A 223 -46.11 22.22 22.59
C GLY A 223 -46.30 20.72 22.41
N ALA A 224 -45.68 20.15 21.40
CA ALA A 224 -45.52 18.72 21.31
C ALA A 224 -44.07 18.38 21.64
N ALA A 225 -43.86 17.74 22.77
CA ALA A 225 -42.61 17.13 23.15
C ALA A 225 -42.29 16.04 22.12
N ILE A 226 -41.29 16.31 21.25
CA ILE A 226 -40.79 15.28 20.30
C ILE A 226 -39.93 14.29 21.09
N GLN A 227 -40.54 13.24 21.61
CA GLN A 227 -39.88 12.00 21.99
C GLN A 227 -39.43 11.30 20.70
N GLY A 228 -38.16 11.44 20.30
CA GLY A 228 -37.70 10.74 19.10
C GLY A 228 -36.36 11.12 18.53
N GLY A 229 -35.33 11.40 19.33
CA GLY A 229 -34.00 11.71 18.83
C GLY A 229 -33.35 10.64 17.91
N LEU A 230 -33.79 9.40 18.01
CA LEU A 230 -33.32 8.29 17.14
C LEU A 230 -34.06 8.29 15.79
N ASN A 231 -35.36 8.52 15.76
CA ASN A 231 -36.15 8.52 14.53
C ASN A 231 -35.86 9.73 13.64
N PHE A 232 -35.57 10.89 14.23
CA PHE A 232 -35.20 12.09 13.49
C PHE A 232 -33.89 11.94 12.74
N GLY A 233 -32.89 11.33 13.36
CA GLY A 233 -31.60 11.10 12.70
C GLY A 233 -31.69 10.12 11.51
N ILE A 234 -32.53 9.11 11.62
CA ILE A 234 -32.76 8.14 10.52
C ILE A 234 -33.57 8.82 9.39
N PHE A 235 -34.56 9.63 9.71
CA PHE A 235 -35.35 10.37 8.75
C PHE A 235 -34.52 11.38 7.95
N VAL A 236 -33.66 12.18 8.62
CA VAL A 236 -32.77 13.14 7.96
C VAL A 236 -31.78 12.42 7.05
N TYR A 237 -31.26 11.28 7.49
CA TYR A 237 -30.34 10.46 6.69
C TYR A 237 -31.03 9.92 5.42
N GLN A 238 -32.27 9.42 5.56
CA GLN A 238 -33.05 8.91 4.42
C GLN A 238 -33.34 10.02 3.39
N LYS A 239 -33.72 11.21 3.87
CA LYS A 239 -34.00 12.36 2.99
C LYS A 239 -32.73 12.90 2.31
N HIS A 240 -31.59 12.81 2.96
CA HIS A 240 -30.30 13.14 2.33
C HIS A 240 -29.92 12.13 1.24
N GLU A 241 -30.19 10.83 1.43
CA GLU A 241 -30.02 9.82 0.36
C GLU A 241 -30.99 10.08 -0.84
N GLU A 242 -32.14 10.71 -0.60
CA GLU A 242 -33.07 11.17 -1.64
C GLU A 242 -32.63 12.50 -2.30
N GLY A 243 -31.49 13.06 -1.91
CA GLY A 243 -30.91 14.28 -2.48
C GLY A 243 -31.47 15.58 -1.90
N LYS A 244 -32.19 15.52 -0.76
CA LYS A 244 -32.70 16.69 -0.04
C LYS A 244 -31.84 17.05 1.16
N GLU A 245 -31.42 18.30 1.24
CA GLU A 245 -30.74 18.86 2.40
C GLU A 245 -31.78 19.37 3.44
N ILE A 246 -31.44 19.34 4.74
CA ILE A 246 -32.38 19.65 5.85
C ILE A 246 -33.09 20.99 5.68
N TRP A 247 -32.43 22.01 5.10
CA TRP A 247 -33.02 23.34 4.82
C TRP A 247 -33.97 23.35 3.62
N GLN A 248 -34.07 22.25 2.88
CA GLN A 248 -35.00 22.08 1.74
C GLN A 248 -36.25 21.32 2.13
N PHE A 249 -36.40 20.90 3.40
CA PHE A 249 -37.57 20.15 3.86
C PHE A 249 -38.79 21.06 3.91
N THR A 250 -39.85 20.59 3.30
CA THR A 250 -41.19 21.19 3.30
C THR A 250 -42.08 20.57 4.37
N ALA A 251 -43.27 21.17 4.63
CA ALA A 251 -44.23 20.60 5.53
C ALA A 251 -44.69 19.17 5.15
N GLU A 252 -44.54 18.79 3.88
CA GLU A 252 -44.89 17.45 3.37
C GLU A 252 -43.80 16.41 3.63
N ASP A 253 -42.59 16.85 3.96
CA ASP A 253 -41.46 15.98 4.29
C ASP A 253 -41.43 15.61 5.79
N TRP A 254 -42.31 16.25 6.61
CA TRP A 254 -42.46 16.03 8.05
C TRP A 254 -43.71 15.20 8.34
#